data_471ccae04ee935da6c384036bad9e4e2
#
_entry.id   471ccae04ee935da6c384036bad9e4e2
#
_cell.length_a   1.000
_cell.length_b   1.000
_cell.length_c   1.000
_cell.angle_alpha   90.00
_cell.angle_beta   90.00
_cell.angle_gamma   90.00
#
_symmetry.space_group_name_H-M   'P 1'
#
loop_
_entity.id
_entity.type
_entity.pdbx_description
1 polymer ?
#
loop_
_entity_poly.entity_id
_entity_poly.type
_entity_poly.pdbx_seq_one_letter_code
_entity_poly.pdbx_strand_id
1 'polypeptide(L)'
;QRQMCIRDSCYVIRNGKAQMGKITGTGCQLSGLMTAYITANPKHMLEAAAAAVCVMGVAGEIGYAHLQSYEGNATYRNRIIDAIANMDAETLEREANYELY
;
A
#
# COMPACT_ATOMS: atom_id res chain seq x y z
N GLN A 1 -9.92 4.31 1.16
CA GLN A 1 -9.85 4.30 2.63
C GLN A 1 -9.95 2.88 3.15
N ARG A 2 -9.05 2.52 4.04
CA ARG A 2 -9.07 1.22 4.67
C ARG A 2 -8.97 1.36 6.19
N GLN A 3 -9.75 0.56 6.89
CA GLN A 3 -9.83 0.60 8.35
C GLN A 3 -9.34 -0.73 8.91
N MET A 4 -8.39 -0.68 9.84
CA MET A 4 -7.80 -1.88 10.44
C MET A 4 -7.78 -1.71 11.95
N CYS A 5 -8.56 -2.53 12.65
CA CYS A 5 -8.72 -2.40 14.08
C CYS A 5 -8.41 -3.70 14.80
N ILE A 6 -7.77 -3.59 15.96
CA ILE A 6 -7.58 -4.70 16.87
C ILE A 6 -7.68 -4.16 18.31
N ARG A 7 -8.54 -4.75 19.12
CA ARG A 7 -8.82 -4.30 20.47
C ARG A 7 -9.17 -2.80 20.48
N ASP A 8 -8.37 -1.97 21.16
CA ASP A 8 -8.64 -0.55 21.33
C ASP A 8 -7.94 0.34 20.29
N SER A 9 -7.17 -0.27 19.39
CA SER A 9 -6.40 0.48 18.38
C SER A 9 -6.99 0.28 17.00
N CYS A 10 -7.08 1.37 16.24
CA CYS A 10 -7.62 1.35 14.90
C CYS A 10 -6.86 2.31 14.00
N TYR A 11 -6.34 1.78 12.88
CA TYR A 11 -5.71 2.59 11.84
C TYR A 11 -6.72 2.86 10.72
N VAL A 12 -6.79 4.11 10.29
CA VAL A 12 -7.55 4.50 9.11
C VAL A 12 -6.54 5.01 8.08
N ILE A 13 -6.45 4.32 6.95
CA ILE A 13 -5.45 4.58 5.92
C ILE A 13 -6.17 5.08 4.67
N ARG A 14 -5.75 6.25 4.18
CA ARG A 14 -6.40 6.93 3.05
C ARG A 14 -5.60 6.89 1.77
N ASN A 15 -4.42 6.29 1.79
CA ASN A 15 -3.60 6.15 0.58
C ASN A 15 -4.24 5.20 -0.43
N GLY A 16 -3.98 5.47 -1.70
CA GLY A 16 -4.41 4.64 -2.81
C GLY A 16 -5.15 5.42 -3.88
N LYS A 17 -5.39 4.75 -4.99
CA LYS A 17 -6.13 5.27 -6.13
C LYS A 17 -7.23 4.32 -6.51
N ALA A 18 -8.40 4.84 -6.91
CA ALA A 18 -9.52 4.03 -7.36
C ALA A 18 -9.14 3.15 -8.57
N GLN A 19 -8.22 3.63 -9.40
CA GLN A 19 -7.75 2.90 -10.58
C GLN A 19 -7.06 1.58 -10.23
N MET A 20 -6.56 1.41 -9.00
CA MET A 20 -5.98 0.15 -8.55
C MET A 20 -7.00 -1.00 -8.61
N GLY A 21 -8.28 -0.70 -8.43
CA GLY A 21 -9.34 -1.70 -8.50
C GLY A 21 -9.55 -2.29 -9.88
N LYS A 22 -9.01 -1.67 -10.92
CA LYS A 22 -9.09 -2.17 -12.30
C LYS A 22 -7.97 -3.13 -12.67
N ILE A 23 -7.02 -3.36 -11.76
CA ILE A 23 -5.87 -4.20 -12.00
C ILE A 23 -6.08 -5.54 -11.31
N THR A 24 -5.89 -6.63 -12.07
CA THR A 24 -5.92 -7.97 -11.51
C THR A 24 -4.66 -8.20 -10.69
N GLY A 25 -4.84 -8.69 -9.47
CA GLY A 25 -3.73 -9.13 -8.64
C GLY A 25 -3.27 -8.15 -7.56
N THR A 26 -3.84 -6.93 -7.47
CA THR A 26 -3.44 -5.98 -6.41
C THR A 26 -3.78 -6.52 -5.02
N GLY A 27 -4.91 -7.23 -4.88
CA GLY A 27 -5.27 -7.85 -3.61
C GLY A 27 -4.28 -8.94 -3.21
N CYS A 28 -3.83 -9.74 -4.17
CA CYS A 28 -2.83 -10.77 -3.92
C CYS A 28 -1.47 -10.17 -3.54
N GLN A 29 -1.09 -9.08 -4.18
CA GLN A 29 0.13 -8.34 -3.84
C GLN A 29 0.05 -7.79 -2.42
N LEU A 30 -1.08 -7.20 -2.04
CA LEU A 30 -1.28 -6.69 -0.68
C LEU A 30 -1.19 -7.83 0.35
N SER A 31 -1.83 -8.96 0.08
CA SER A 31 -1.78 -10.12 0.97
C SER A 31 -0.35 -10.60 1.16
N GLY A 32 0.45 -10.62 0.10
CA GLY A 32 1.87 -10.98 0.18
C GLY A 32 2.67 -10.02 1.03
N LEU A 33 2.46 -8.71 0.84
CA LEU A 33 3.11 -7.69 1.65
C LEU A 33 2.73 -7.80 3.12
N MET A 34 1.44 -7.98 3.42
CA MET A 34 0.95 -8.12 4.79
C MET A 34 1.56 -9.33 5.46
N THR A 35 1.60 -10.46 4.76
CA THR A 35 2.20 -11.69 5.29
C THR A 35 3.67 -11.48 5.63
N ALA A 36 4.43 -10.87 4.73
CA ALA A 36 5.84 -10.61 4.94
C ALA A 36 6.08 -9.67 6.12
N TYR A 37 5.31 -8.59 6.20
CA TYR A 37 5.47 -7.58 7.24
C TYR A 37 5.09 -8.12 8.61
N ILE A 38 3.98 -8.86 8.71
CA ILE A 38 3.51 -9.46 9.96
C ILE A 38 4.52 -10.52 10.43
N THR A 39 5.00 -11.35 9.52
CA THR A 39 5.98 -12.40 9.84
C THR A 39 7.28 -11.79 10.38
N ALA A 40 7.72 -10.66 9.81
CA ALA A 40 8.92 -9.97 10.26
C ALA A 40 8.73 -9.23 11.60
N ASN A 41 7.47 -8.95 11.98
CA ASN A 41 7.15 -8.14 13.16
C ASN A 41 6.05 -8.80 13.99
N PRO A 42 6.29 -9.99 14.55
CA PRO A 42 5.22 -10.77 15.20
C PRO A 42 4.67 -10.12 16.47
N LYS A 43 5.43 -9.22 17.10
CA LYS A 43 4.99 -8.51 18.31
C LYS A 43 4.22 -7.22 18.02
N HIS A 44 4.20 -6.78 16.76
CA HIS A 44 3.54 -5.55 16.33
C HIS A 44 2.73 -5.81 15.06
N MET A 45 1.82 -6.77 15.14
CA MET A 45 1.09 -7.27 13.96
C MET A 45 0.18 -6.21 13.35
N LEU A 46 -0.51 -5.42 14.18
CA LEU A 46 -1.40 -4.39 13.64
C LEU A 46 -0.60 -3.31 12.92
N GLU A 47 0.48 -2.84 13.53
CA GLU A 47 1.34 -1.83 12.93
C GLU A 47 1.97 -2.33 11.63
N ALA A 48 2.38 -3.59 11.60
CA ALA A 48 2.97 -4.20 10.41
C ALA A 48 1.95 -4.31 9.29
N ALA A 49 0.73 -4.74 9.60
CA ALA A 49 -0.34 -4.83 8.61
C ALA A 49 -0.72 -3.44 8.08
N ALA A 50 -0.81 -2.45 8.96
CA ALA A 50 -1.10 -1.06 8.56
C ALA A 50 0.01 -0.51 7.65
N ALA A 51 1.27 -0.80 7.97
CA ALA A 51 2.40 -0.39 7.14
C ALA A 51 2.32 -1.01 5.73
N ALA A 52 1.96 -2.29 5.63
CA ALA A 52 1.80 -2.94 4.34
C ALA A 52 0.70 -2.28 3.50
N VAL A 53 -0.43 -1.95 4.11
CA VAL A 53 -1.52 -1.24 3.43
C VAL A 53 -1.06 0.14 2.96
N CYS A 54 -0.33 0.88 3.80
CA CYS A 54 0.23 2.18 3.42
C CYS A 54 1.19 2.06 2.23
N VAL A 55 2.11 1.10 2.29
CA VAL A 55 3.08 0.86 1.20
C VAL A 55 2.35 0.61 -0.12
N MET A 56 1.34 -0.28 -0.10
CA MET A 56 0.57 -0.59 -1.29
C MET A 56 -0.17 0.63 -1.82
N GLY A 57 -0.81 1.39 -0.93
CA GLY A 57 -1.53 2.60 -1.31
C GLY A 57 -0.60 3.69 -1.87
N VAL A 58 0.52 3.93 -1.22
CA VAL A 58 1.52 4.91 -1.68
C VAL A 58 2.09 4.47 -3.03
N ALA A 59 2.40 3.17 -3.19
CA ALA A 59 2.88 2.65 -4.47
C ALA A 59 1.85 2.85 -5.58
N GLY A 60 0.57 2.67 -5.28
CA GLY A 60 -0.51 2.94 -6.23
C GLY A 60 -0.57 4.40 -6.64
N GLU A 61 -0.36 5.31 -5.72
CA GLU A 61 -0.33 6.75 -5.99
C GLU A 61 0.89 7.14 -6.83
N ILE A 62 2.06 6.63 -6.47
CA ILE A 62 3.31 6.89 -7.20
C ILE A 62 3.23 6.31 -8.61
N GLY A 63 2.79 5.07 -8.73
CA GLY A 63 2.66 4.41 -10.03
C GLY A 63 1.70 5.15 -10.95
N TYR A 64 0.58 5.62 -10.41
CA TYR A 64 -0.39 6.39 -11.17
C TYR A 64 0.20 7.73 -11.66
N ALA A 65 0.96 8.41 -10.80
CA ALA A 65 1.59 9.68 -11.14
C ALA A 65 2.60 9.56 -12.28
N HIS A 66 3.22 8.39 -12.45
CA HIS A 66 4.19 8.14 -13.52
C HIS A 66 3.56 7.57 -14.79
N LEU A 67 2.25 7.32 -14.77
CA LEU A 67 1.55 6.71 -15.89
C LEU A 67 1.33 7.76 -16.99
N GLN A 68 1.62 7.39 -18.24
CA GLN A 68 1.41 8.25 -19.40
C GLN A 68 -0.03 8.09 -19.91
N SER A 69 -0.51 9.08 -20.68
CA SER A 69 -1.92 9.14 -21.08
C SER A 69 -2.40 7.95 -21.91
N TYR A 70 -1.51 7.30 -22.63
CA TYR A 70 -1.85 6.15 -23.49
C TYR A 70 -1.56 4.80 -22.82
N GLU A 71 -1.01 4.81 -21.62
CA GLU A 71 -0.68 3.58 -20.92
C GLU A 71 -1.90 3.06 -20.16
N GLY A 72 -1.99 1.75 -20.06
CA GLY A 72 -3.15 1.10 -19.46
C GLY A 72 -2.81 0.31 -18.21
N ASN A 73 -3.67 -0.68 -17.92
CA ASN A 73 -3.61 -1.43 -16.66
C ASN A 73 -2.33 -2.25 -16.50
N ALA A 74 -1.81 -2.83 -17.57
CA ALA A 74 -0.59 -3.63 -17.51
C ALA A 74 0.61 -2.77 -17.09
N THR A 75 0.76 -1.61 -17.69
CA THR A 75 1.83 -0.68 -17.35
C THR A 75 1.64 -0.15 -15.93
N TYR A 76 0.43 0.18 -15.53
CA TYR A 76 0.13 0.63 -14.18
C TYR A 76 0.53 -0.42 -13.15
N ARG A 77 0.16 -1.68 -13.38
CA ARG A 77 0.57 -2.77 -12.50
C ARG A 77 2.09 -2.83 -12.34
N ASN A 78 2.82 -2.72 -13.44
CA ASN A 78 4.28 -2.73 -13.40
C ASN A 78 4.83 -1.52 -12.65
N ARG A 79 4.23 -0.34 -12.83
CA ARG A 79 4.62 0.87 -12.10
C ARG A 79 4.42 0.71 -10.59
N ILE A 80 3.35 0.04 -10.17
CA ILE A 80 3.10 -0.24 -8.76
C ILE A 80 4.20 -1.16 -8.21
N ILE A 81 4.52 -2.22 -8.92
CA ILE A 81 5.58 -3.16 -8.51
C ILE A 81 6.93 -2.44 -8.40
N ASP A 82 7.25 -1.62 -9.37
CA ASP A 82 8.48 -0.82 -9.35
C ASP A 82 8.50 0.14 -8.17
N ALA A 83 7.37 0.78 -7.87
CA ALA A 83 7.25 1.70 -6.73
C ALA A 83 7.45 0.97 -5.41
N ILE A 84 6.92 -0.24 -5.27
CA ILE A 84 7.13 -1.06 -4.07
C ILE A 84 8.61 -1.40 -3.92
N ALA A 85 9.26 -1.80 -5.01
CA ALA A 85 10.67 -2.17 -4.99
C ALA A 85 11.58 -1.00 -4.60
N ASN A 86 11.19 0.22 -4.95
CA ASN A 86 11.96 1.43 -4.69
C ASN A 86 11.50 2.20 -3.45
N MET A 87 10.53 1.65 -2.71
CA MET A 87 10.00 2.32 -1.51
C MET A 87 11.06 2.35 -0.42
N ASP A 88 11.30 3.55 0.12
CA ASP A 88 12.15 3.72 1.29
C ASP A 88 11.36 4.36 2.43
N ALA A 89 11.96 4.38 3.61
CA ALA A 89 11.31 4.91 4.80
C ALA A 89 10.95 6.39 4.65
N GLU A 90 11.82 7.16 4.02
CA GLU A 90 11.60 8.59 3.82
C GLU A 90 10.40 8.86 2.93
N THR A 91 10.30 8.14 1.81
CA THR A 91 9.16 8.26 0.89
C THR A 91 7.87 7.86 1.59
N LEU A 92 7.89 6.75 2.32
CA LEU A 92 6.71 6.27 3.03
C LEU A 92 6.25 7.26 4.09
N GLU A 93 7.16 7.80 4.88
CA GLU A 93 6.82 8.81 5.89
C GLU A 93 6.20 10.05 5.28
N ARG A 94 6.77 10.52 4.18
CA ARG A 94 6.29 11.73 3.51
C ARG A 94 4.91 11.55 2.89
N GLU A 95 4.64 10.39 2.31
CA GLU A 95 3.43 10.16 1.52
C GLU A 95 2.32 9.45 2.29
N ALA A 96 2.62 8.83 3.43
CA ALA A 96 1.61 8.10 4.19
C ALA A 96 0.53 9.04 4.72
N ASN A 97 -0.71 8.62 4.56
CA ASN A 97 -1.88 9.38 5.00
C ASN A 97 -2.76 8.46 5.84
N TYR A 98 -2.56 8.51 7.15
CA TYR A 98 -3.28 7.62 8.06
C TYR A 98 -3.54 8.31 9.40
N GLU A 99 -4.49 7.75 10.13
CA GLU A 99 -4.80 8.17 11.50
C GLU A 99 -4.85 6.93 12.38
N LEU A 100 -4.36 7.08 13.60
CA LEU A 100 -4.45 6.04 14.63
C LEU A 100 -5.47 6.48 15.69
N TYR A 101 -6.47 5.66 15.92
CA TYR A 101 -7.50 5.90 16.93
C TYR A 101 -7.39 4.94 18.09
#